data_bd6a2ec5e8b09df3898099105721b627
#
_entry.id   bd6a2ec5e8b09df3898099105721b627
#
_cell.length_a   1.000
_cell.length_b   1.000
_cell.length_c   1.000
_cell.angle_alpha   90.00
_cell.angle_beta   90.00
_cell.angle_gamma   90.00
#
_symmetry.space_group_name_H-M   'P 1'
#
loop_
_entity.id
_entity.type
_entity.pdbx_description
1 polymer ?
#
loop_
_entity_poly.entity_id
_entity_poly.type
_entity_poly.pdbx_seq_one_letter_code
_entity_poly.pdbx_strand_id
1 'polypeptide(L)'
;ISRDVRLSDDALEAIVARERRYWFDAALIGYLFGTVFAVFGVVYRYAVWLRRPSTAMLNRRGWDAFRARKGRNLIALPSLVATQLLTQGFIRRRSRARWLAHQFVFWGCILAALVTFPLTLGLLHFESVGQQADRYQVYLSRVGTLKFDAGSILGWTIFHALDIAAVLVLAGVFIFLRRRLHDPGALSVERSGDFLALAGLFAVSVTGLFLTVSITWLHGQFYSALNTIHALTVILGLMYIPFGKLFHIFQRPGNLGVAYYKRANAEGPAAVCRRCGDG
;
A
#
# COMPACT_ATOMS: atom_id res chain seq x y z
N ILE A 1 -23.16 45.19 25.34
CA ILE A 1 -22.75 44.46 26.56
C ILE A 1 -21.89 43.30 26.09
N SER A 2 -20.63 43.58 25.87
CA SER A 2 -19.62 42.55 25.58
C SER A 2 -19.09 42.06 26.94
N ARG A 3 -19.54 40.89 27.38
CA ARG A 3 -18.85 40.15 28.44
C ARG A 3 -17.68 39.39 27.78
N ASP A 4 -16.48 39.95 27.89
CA ASP A 4 -15.23 39.24 27.67
C ASP A 4 -15.14 38.13 28.72
N VAL A 5 -15.66 36.95 28.38
CA VAL A 5 -15.39 35.74 29.15
C VAL A 5 -13.99 35.32 28.78
N ARG A 6 -12.98 35.84 29.49
CA ARG A 6 -11.60 35.27 29.44
C ARG A 6 -11.70 33.91 30.09
N LEU A 7 -11.56 32.87 29.28
CA LEU A 7 -11.36 31.50 29.76
C LEU A 7 -10.05 31.46 30.53
N SER A 8 -10.01 30.76 31.67
CA SER A 8 -8.75 30.46 32.36
C SER A 8 -7.85 29.61 31.45
N ASP A 9 -6.54 29.75 31.59
CA ASP A 9 -5.57 28.98 30.81
C ASP A 9 -5.84 27.48 30.90
N ASP A 10 -6.20 26.99 32.10
CA ASP A 10 -6.59 25.58 32.33
C ASP A 10 -7.86 25.17 31.52
N ALA A 11 -8.85 26.06 31.44
CA ALA A 11 -10.07 25.80 30.67
C ALA A 11 -9.77 25.79 29.15
N LEU A 12 -8.88 26.64 28.69
CA LEU A 12 -8.43 26.69 27.31
C LEU A 12 -7.64 25.42 26.95
N GLU A 13 -6.72 24.99 27.81
CA GLU A 13 -5.99 23.73 27.63
C GLU A 13 -6.93 22.51 27.61
N ALA A 14 -7.93 22.46 28.50
CA ALA A 14 -8.91 21.39 28.51
C ALA A 14 -9.74 21.33 27.23
N ILE A 15 -10.13 22.50 26.68
CA ILE A 15 -10.87 22.60 25.40
C ILE A 15 -9.98 22.09 24.25
N VAL A 16 -8.74 22.55 24.16
CA VAL A 16 -7.78 22.15 23.11
C VAL A 16 -7.47 20.65 23.19
N ALA A 17 -7.29 20.10 24.40
CA ALA A 17 -7.07 18.68 24.60
C ALA A 17 -8.29 17.86 24.20
N ARG A 18 -9.49 18.33 24.50
CA ARG A 18 -10.75 17.67 24.09
C ARG A 18 -10.94 17.69 22.59
N GLU A 19 -10.74 18.82 21.93
CA GLU A 19 -10.84 18.92 20.48
C GLU A 19 -9.79 18.04 19.78
N ARG A 20 -8.56 18.03 20.26
CA ARG A 20 -7.49 17.17 19.73
C ARG A 20 -7.88 15.70 19.80
N ARG A 21 -8.44 15.25 20.92
CA ARG A 21 -8.94 13.88 21.11
C ARG A 21 -10.09 13.57 20.17
N TYR A 22 -11.06 14.46 20.05
CA TYR A 22 -12.21 14.30 19.15
C TYR A 22 -11.76 14.07 17.68
N TRP A 23 -10.85 14.90 17.17
CA TRP A 23 -10.35 14.76 15.81
C TRP A 23 -9.53 13.47 15.63
N PHE A 24 -8.76 13.07 16.63
CA PHE A 24 -8.03 11.80 16.59
C PHE A 24 -8.99 10.60 16.53
N ASP A 25 -10.02 10.58 17.38
CA ASP A 25 -11.02 9.51 17.41
C ASP A 25 -11.82 9.47 16.10
N ALA A 26 -12.20 10.60 15.54
CA ALA A 26 -12.90 10.70 14.27
C ALA A 26 -12.05 10.16 13.10
N ALA A 27 -10.77 10.51 13.05
CA ALA A 27 -9.85 9.98 12.04
C ALA A 27 -9.67 8.47 12.18
N LEU A 28 -9.51 7.96 13.41
CA LEU A 28 -9.39 6.52 13.67
C LEU A 28 -10.64 5.76 13.22
N ILE A 29 -11.84 6.25 13.54
CA ILE A 29 -13.09 5.66 13.07
C ILE A 29 -13.15 5.67 11.53
N GLY A 30 -12.74 6.78 10.90
CA GLY A 30 -12.66 6.90 9.44
C GLY A 30 -11.71 5.88 8.81
N TYR A 31 -10.53 5.67 9.39
CA TYR A 31 -9.56 4.65 8.94
C TYR A 31 -10.10 3.23 9.11
N LEU A 32 -10.71 2.92 10.24
CA LEU A 32 -11.32 1.60 10.47
C LEU A 32 -12.46 1.35 9.48
N PHE A 33 -13.35 2.31 9.29
CA PHE A 33 -14.43 2.22 8.30
C PHE A 33 -13.87 2.03 6.89
N GLY A 34 -12.92 2.87 6.46
CA GLY A 34 -12.27 2.78 5.15
C GLY A 34 -11.58 1.43 4.93
N THR A 35 -10.92 0.91 5.97
CA THR A 35 -10.25 -0.40 5.91
C THR A 35 -11.26 -1.54 5.79
N VAL A 36 -12.30 -1.57 6.62
CA VAL A 36 -13.36 -2.59 6.56
C VAL A 36 -14.05 -2.56 5.20
N PHE A 37 -14.38 -1.36 4.71
CA PHE A 37 -14.97 -1.15 3.39
C PHE A 37 -14.05 -1.66 2.27
N ALA A 38 -12.76 -1.33 2.32
CA ALA A 38 -11.77 -1.80 1.35
C ALA A 38 -11.67 -3.33 1.34
N VAL A 39 -11.56 -3.95 2.53
CA VAL A 39 -11.48 -5.42 2.66
C VAL A 39 -12.74 -6.08 2.10
N PHE A 40 -13.93 -5.62 2.53
CA PHE A 40 -15.19 -6.16 2.03
C PHE A 40 -15.31 -6.01 0.51
N GLY A 41 -15.04 -4.81 -0.03
CA GLY A 41 -15.12 -4.54 -1.44
C GLY A 41 -14.12 -5.35 -2.27
N VAL A 42 -12.88 -5.52 -1.77
CA VAL A 42 -11.87 -6.38 -2.41
C VAL A 42 -12.30 -7.84 -2.41
N VAL A 43 -12.76 -8.37 -1.27
CA VAL A 43 -13.22 -9.77 -1.16
C VAL A 43 -14.41 -10.00 -2.09
N TYR A 44 -15.41 -9.12 -2.07
CA TYR A 44 -16.57 -9.19 -2.95
C TYR A 44 -16.16 -9.18 -4.43
N ARG A 45 -15.34 -8.22 -4.84
CA ARG A 45 -14.87 -8.09 -6.23
C ARG A 45 -14.01 -9.28 -6.64
N TYR A 46 -13.19 -9.81 -5.73
CA TYR A 46 -12.39 -11.00 -5.96
C TYR A 46 -13.28 -12.25 -6.19
N ALA A 47 -14.31 -12.42 -5.35
CA ALA A 47 -15.28 -13.50 -5.52
C ALA A 47 -16.03 -13.41 -6.86
N VAL A 48 -16.47 -12.21 -7.26
CA VAL A 48 -17.10 -11.96 -8.56
C VAL A 48 -16.12 -12.24 -9.71
N TRP A 49 -14.85 -11.84 -9.57
CA TRP A 49 -13.81 -12.11 -10.56
C TRP A 49 -13.53 -13.60 -10.74
N LEU A 50 -13.48 -14.37 -9.64
CA LEU A 50 -13.30 -15.83 -9.68
C LEU A 50 -14.48 -16.58 -10.30
N ARG A 51 -15.70 -16.01 -10.25
CA ARG A 51 -16.91 -16.62 -10.87
C ARG A 51 -16.96 -16.46 -12.39
N ARG A 52 -16.15 -15.58 -12.99
CA ARG A 52 -16.11 -15.42 -14.45
C ARG A 52 -15.64 -16.74 -15.09
N PRO A 53 -16.30 -17.23 -16.17
CA PRO A 53 -16.02 -18.57 -16.73
C PRO A 53 -14.55 -18.80 -17.06
N SER A 54 -13.88 -17.83 -17.69
CA SER A 54 -12.45 -17.90 -18.02
C SER A 54 -11.56 -17.98 -16.79
N THR A 55 -11.85 -17.15 -15.77
CA THR A 55 -11.09 -17.11 -14.52
C THR A 55 -11.30 -18.37 -13.69
N ALA A 56 -12.56 -18.82 -13.58
CA ALA A 56 -12.92 -20.05 -12.88
C ALA A 56 -12.21 -21.27 -13.48
N MET A 57 -12.19 -21.36 -14.81
CA MET A 57 -11.47 -22.41 -15.50
C MET A 57 -9.96 -22.39 -15.20
N LEU A 58 -9.33 -21.22 -15.34
CA LEU A 58 -7.88 -21.08 -15.07
C LEU A 58 -7.56 -21.33 -13.61
N ASN A 59 -8.40 -20.88 -12.68
CA ASN A 59 -8.22 -21.12 -11.25
C ASN A 59 -8.29 -22.63 -10.95
N ARG A 60 -9.31 -23.32 -11.46
CA ARG A 60 -9.46 -24.77 -11.29
C ARG A 60 -8.25 -25.53 -11.86
N ARG A 61 -7.88 -25.27 -13.12
CA ARG A 61 -6.72 -25.91 -13.76
C ARG A 61 -5.40 -25.58 -13.05
N GLY A 62 -5.25 -24.36 -12.53
CA GLY A 62 -4.08 -23.97 -11.72
C GLY A 62 -3.98 -24.78 -10.43
N TRP A 63 -5.09 -24.99 -9.73
CA TRP A 63 -5.14 -25.82 -8.54
C TRP A 63 -4.89 -27.30 -8.83
N ASP A 64 -5.44 -27.84 -9.91
CA ASP A 64 -5.22 -29.23 -10.32
C ASP A 64 -3.73 -29.44 -10.67
N ALA A 65 -3.13 -28.53 -11.42
CA ALA A 65 -1.69 -28.55 -11.73
C ALA A 65 -0.82 -28.44 -10.46
N PHE A 66 -1.20 -27.60 -9.50
CA PHE A 66 -0.50 -27.50 -8.23
C PHE A 66 -0.59 -28.80 -7.43
N ARG A 67 -1.80 -29.37 -7.29
CA ARG A 67 -2.04 -30.59 -6.52
C ARG A 67 -1.36 -31.81 -7.14
N ALA A 68 -1.36 -31.93 -8.47
CA ALA A 68 -0.75 -33.07 -9.17
C ALA A 68 0.74 -33.29 -8.83
N ARG A 69 1.46 -32.21 -8.50
CA ARG A 69 2.89 -32.25 -8.16
C ARG A 69 3.20 -31.38 -6.94
N LYS A 70 2.41 -31.52 -5.87
CA LYS A 70 2.40 -30.66 -4.68
C LYS A 70 3.79 -30.41 -4.10
N GLY A 71 4.60 -31.43 -3.88
CA GLY A 71 5.94 -31.29 -3.30
C GLY A 71 6.86 -30.41 -4.16
N ARG A 72 6.96 -30.71 -5.47
CA ARG A 72 7.77 -29.92 -6.40
C ARG A 72 7.26 -28.48 -6.53
N ASN A 73 5.96 -28.28 -6.55
CA ASN A 73 5.37 -26.96 -6.69
C ASN A 73 5.51 -26.12 -5.43
N LEU A 74 5.52 -26.73 -4.23
CA LEU A 74 5.84 -26.04 -2.98
C LEU A 74 7.31 -25.57 -2.95
N ILE A 75 8.24 -26.38 -3.40
CA ILE A 75 9.66 -26.00 -3.52
C ILE A 75 9.83 -24.85 -4.54
N ALA A 76 9.04 -24.85 -5.62
CA ALA A 76 9.08 -23.80 -6.64
C ALA A 76 8.35 -22.50 -6.24
N LEU A 77 7.49 -22.55 -5.22
CA LEU A 77 6.66 -21.42 -4.81
C LEU A 77 7.47 -20.16 -4.45
N PRO A 78 8.54 -20.21 -3.62
CA PRO A 78 9.34 -19.03 -3.31
C PRO A 78 9.91 -18.35 -4.55
N SER A 79 10.44 -19.13 -5.50
CA SER A 79 10.97 -18.61 -6.76
C SER A 79 9.87 -17.97 -7.63
N LEU A 80 8.68 -18.55 -7.70
CA LEU A 80 7.56 -17.99 -8.42
C LEU A 80 7.04 -16.70 -7.76
N VAL A 81 6.94 -16.67 -6.44
CA VAL A 81 6.60 -15.46 -5.70
C VAL A 81 7.64 -14.38 -5.96
N ALA A 82 8.93 -14.69 -5.83
CA ALA A 82 9.99 -13.74 -6.08
C ALA A 82 9.93 -13.17 -7.51
N THR A 83 9.73 -14.00 -8.52
CA THR A 83 9.78 -13.59 -9.93
C THR A 83 8.49 -12.94 -10.42
N GLN A 84 7.33 -13.39 -9.95
CA GLN A 84 6.01 -12.93 -10.43
C GLN A 84 5.41 -11.82 -9.57
N LEU A 85 5.63 -11.83 -8.26
CA LEU A 85 5.05 -10.85 -7.35
C LEU A 85 6.07 -9.79 -6.92
N LEU A 86 7.24 -10.18 -6.42
CA LEU A 86 8.19 -9.23 -5.85
C LEU A 86 8.98 -8.48 -6.92
N THR A 87 9.68 -9.20 -7.80
CA THR A 87 10.50 -8.56 -8.84
C THR A 87 9.75 -8.24 -10.13
N GLN A 88 8.59 -8.86 -10.33
CA GLN A 88 7.73 -8.62 -11.50
C GLN A 88 8.50 -8.67 -12.84
N GLY A 89 9.37 -9.67 -13.00
CA GLY A 89 10.31 -9.78 -14.11
C GLY A 89 9.69 -9.74 -15.51
N PHE A 90 8.42 -10.10 -15.63
CA PHE A 90 7.66 -10.00 -16.89
C PHE A 90 7.46 -8.55 -17.36
N ILE A 91 7.38 -7.56 -16.43
CA ILE A 91 7.31 -6.12 -16.77
C ILE A 91 8.67 -5.65 -17.29
N ARG A 92 9.76 -6.10 -16.66
CA ARG A 92 11.14 -5.75 -17.04
C ARG A 92 11.45 -6.12 -18.48
N ARG A 93 10.97 -7.30 -18.94
CA ARG A 93 11.15 -7.78 -20.32
C ARG A 93 10.50 -6.87 -21.36
N ARG A 94 9.43 -6.14 -20.98
CA ARG A 94 8.71 -5.23 -21.89
C ARG A 94 9.26 -3.81 -21.87
N SER A 95 9.62 -3.28 -20.70
CA SER A 95 10.19 -1.93 -20.55
C SER A 95 10.84 -1.78 -19.18
N ARG A 96 12.12 -1.37 -19.16
CA ARG A 96 12.85 -1.10 -17.92
C ARG A 96 12.23 0.07 -17.14
N ALA A 97 11.84 1.16 -17.82
CA ALA A 97 11.23 2.32 -17.16
C ALA A 97 9.90 1.98 -16.49
N ARG A 98 9.02 1.22 -17.17
CA ARG A 98 7.76 0.74 -16.57
C ARG A 98 8.00 -0.16 -15.37
N TRP A 99 8.98 -1.04 -15.48
CA TRP A 99 9.35 -1.94 -14.39
C TRP A 99 9.86 -1.15 -13.18
N LEU A 100 10.76 -0.19 -13.37
CA LEU A 100 11.31 0.64 -12.30
C LEU A 100 10.21 1.45 -11.60
N ALA A 101 9.32 2.09 -12.37
CA ALA A 101 8.17 2.80 -11.81
C ALA A 101 7.26 1.89 -10.97
N HIS A 102 7.00 0.67 -11.46
CA HIS A 102 6.23 -0.33 -10.72
C HIS A 102 6.92 -0.76 -9.42
N GLN A 103 8.25 -0.98 -9.45
CA GLN A 103 9.01 -1.36 -8.25
C GLN A 103 8.96 -0.25 -7.19
N PHE A 104 9.14 0.99 -7.59
CA PHE A 104 9.08 2.13 -6.67
C PHE A 104 7.71 2.26 -6.00
N VAL A 105 6.63 2.25 -6.78
CA VAL A 105 5.26 2.30 -6.21
C VAL A 105 4.99 1.06 -5.34
N PHE A 106 5.35 -0.13 -5.80
CA PHE A 106 5.09 -1.37 -5.09
C PHE A 106 5.79 -1.42 -3.72
N TRP A 107 7.10 -1.18 -3.69
CA TRP A 107 7.87 -1.22 -2.44
C TRP A 107 7.54 -0.05 -1.51
N GLY A 108 7.29 1.14 -2.07
CA GLY A 108 6.83 2.28 -1.30
C GLY A 108 5.48 2.02 -0.64
N CYS A 109 4.49 1.49 -1.36
CA CYS A 109 3.19 1.13 -0.78
C CYS A 109 3.28 0.00 0.24
N ILE A 110 4.13 -1.02 0.01
CA ILE A 110 4.34 -2.10 0.99
C ILE A 110 4.97 -1.55 2.26
N LEU A 111 6.02 -0.74 2.14
CA LEU A 111 6.68 -0.12 3.30
C LEU A 111 5.69 0.75 4.08
N ALA A 112 4.94 1.61 3.40
CA ALA A 112 3.91 2.43 4.05
C ALA A 112 2.88 1.57 4.79
N ALA A 113 2.37 0.50 4.17
CA ALA A 113 1.41 -0.40 4.79
C ALA A 113 1.98 -1.14 6.00
N LEU A 114 3.21 -1.65 5.90
CA LEU A 114 3.90 -2.37 6.98
C LEU A 114 4.18 -1.51 8.20
N VAL A 115 4.30 -0.19 8.03
CA VAL A 115 4.48 0.75 9.14
C VAL A 115 3.12 1.23 9.65
N THR A 116 2.25 1.71 8.75
CA THR A 116 1.01 2.38 9.14
C THR A 116 0.00 1.43 9.81
N PHE A 117 -0.24 0.25 9.24
CA PHE A 117 -1.24 -0.67 9.81
C PHE A 117 -0.88 -1.15 11.22
N PRO A 118 0.35 -1.63 11.50
CA PRO A 118 0.71 -2.03 12.85
C PRO A 118 0.69 -0.88 13.86
N LEU A 119 1.10 0.34 13.46
CA LEU A 119 1.01 1.53 14.32
C LEU A 119 -0.44 1.89 14.62
N THR A 120 -1.30 1.96 13.61
CA THR A 120 -2.72 2.32 13.76
C THR A 120 -3.50 1.31 14.60
N LEU A 121 -3.15 0.02 14.48
CA LEU A 121 -3.77 -1.05 15.26
C LEU A 121 -3.15 -1.21 16.67
N GLY A 122 -2.17 -0.40 17.04
CA GLY A 122 -1.47 -0.51 18.32
C GLY A 122 -0.61 -1.76 18.46
N LEU A 123 -0.37 -2.49 17.36
CA LEU A 123 0.50 -3.67 17.36
C LEU A 123 1.98 -3.29 17.42
N LEU A 124 2.32 -2.13 16.91
CA LEU A 124 3.65 -1.55 16.93
C LEU A 124 3.58 -0.22 17.66
N HIS A 125 4.41 -0.03 18.66
CA HIS A 125 4.59 1.27 19.33
C HIS A 125 6.02 1.44 19.82
N PHE A 126 6.38 2.67 20.11
CA PHE A 126 7.71 3.05 20.55
C PHE A 126 7.63 3.67 21.95
N GLU A 127 8.48 3.23 22.85
CA GLU A 127 8.62 3.81 24.18
C GLU A 127 10.04 4.28 24.40
N SER A 128 10.19 5.43 25.07
CA SER A 128 11.51 5.89 25.51
C SER A 128 12.01 5.03 26.68
N VAL A 129 13.28 4.64 26.62
CA VAL A 129 13.91 3.77 27.63
C VAL A 129 15.03 4.51 28.33
N GLY A 130 14.88 4.68 29.64
CA GLY A 130 15.90 5.32 30.49
C GLY A 130 15.67 6.82 30.68
N GLN A 131 16.62 7.49 31.40
CA GLN A 131 16.59 8.94 31.65
C GLN A 131 17.01 9.77 30.42
N GLN A 132 17.56 9.16 29.39
CA GLN A 132 17.97 9.82 28.15
C GLN A 132 16.82 9.74 27.15
N ALA A 133 16.32 10.90 26.71
CA ALA A 133 15.21 11.03 25.78
C ALA A 133 15.49 10.45 24.38
N ASP A 134 16.73 10.03 24.11
CA ASP A 134 17.17 9.61 22.77
C ASP A 134 17.13 8.10 22.54
N ARG A 135 16.86 7.29 23.57
CA ARG A 135 16.75 5.83 23.46
C ARG A 135 15.32 5.37 23.38
N TYR A 136 15.03 4.59 22.36
CA TYR A 136 13.70 4.03 22.11
C TYR A 136 13.75 2.51 22.09
N GLN A 137 12.66 1.90 22.54
CA GLN A 137 12.41 0.47 22.39
C GLN A 137 11.18 0.28 21.53
N VAL A 138 11.30 -0.64 20.57
CA VAL A 138 10.17 -1.09 19.75
C VAL A 138 9.41 -2.16 20.52
N TYR A 139 8.11 -1.98 20.63
CA TYR A 139 7.20 -2.99 21.16
C TYR A 139 6.35 -3.55 20.03
N LEU A 140 6.33 -4.88 19.92
CA LEU A 140 5.37 -5.59 19.08
C LEU A 140 4.30 -6.17 19.99
N SER A 141 3.12 -5.57 19.98
CA SER A 141 2.06 -5.79 20.96
C SER A 141 2.57 -5.50 22.39
N ARG A 142 2.82 -6.50 23.19
CA ARG A 142 3.33 -6.37 24.56
C ARG A 142 4.78 -6.82 24.73
N VAL A 143 5.43 -7.23 23.65
CA VAL A 143 6.79 -7.76 23.67
C VAL A 143 7.76 -6.68 23.23
N GLY A 144 8.63 -6.24 24.16
CA GLY A 144 9.75 -5.36 23.83
C GLY A 144 10.77 -6.11 22.97
N THR A 145 11.08 -5.56 21.80
CA THR A 145 11.97 -6.21 20.84
C THR A 145 13.31 -5.48 20.75
N LEU A 146 13.42 -4.52 19.87
CA LEU A 146 14.65 -3.84 19.51
C LEU A 146 14.81 -2.53 20.30
N LYS A 147 16.01 -2.28 20.84
CA LYS A 147 16.39 -0.99 21.41
C LYS A 147 17.33 -0.27 20.46
N PHE A 148 17.12 1.02 20.27
CA PHE A 148 17.95 1.83 19.39
C PHE A 148 18.00 3.29 19.85
N ASP A 149 19.05 3.99 19.44
CA ASP A 149 19.18 5.43 19.66
C ASP A 149 18.55 6.18 18.48
N ALA A 150 17.75 7.21 18.74
CA ALA A 150 17.08 8.00 17.70
C ALA A 150 18.05 8.61 16.70
N GLY A 151 19.23 9.06 17.16
CA GLY A 151 20.28 9.62 16.32
C GLY A 151 21.13 8.59 15.56
N SER A 152 20.91 7.29 15.78
CA SER A 152 21.56 6.24 14.99
C SER A 152 21.00 6.13 13.58
N ILE A 153 21.77 5.56 12.64
CA ILE A 153 21.29 5.29 11.28
C ILE A 153 20.01 4.45 11.30
N LEU A 154 19.94 3.48 12.22
CA LEU A 154 18.77 2.64 12.41
C LEU A 154 17.56 3.45 12.90
N GLY A 155 17.74 4.29 13.92
CA GLY A 155 16.68 5.15 14.45
C GLY A 155 16.18 6.14 13.40
N TRP A 156 17.09 6.77 12.68
CA TRP A 156 16.75 7.65 11.57
C TRP A 156 15.90 6.90 10.50
N THR A 157 16.34 5.71 10.08
CA THR A 157 15.63 4.92 9.08
C THR A 157 14.22 4.51 9.54
N ILE A 158 14.08 4.12 10.82
CA ILE A 158 12.77 3.72 11.38
C ILE A 158 11.83 4.92 11.44
N PHE A 159 12.28 6.07 11.95
CA PHE A 159 11.43 7.24 12.08
C PHE A 159 11.10 7.91 10.74
N HIS A 160 11.97 7.78 9.73
CA HIS A 160 11.73 8.29 8.37
C HIS A 160 11.21 7.22 7.39
N ALA A 161 10.80 6.04 7.89
CA ALA A 161 10.35 4.96 7.01
C ALA A 161 9.16 5.36 6.12
N LEU A 162 8.23 6.18 6.64
CA LEU A 162 7.09 6.69 5.88
C LEU A 162 7.51 7.76 4.87
N ASP A 163 8.50 8.60 5.18
CA ASP A 163 9.06 9.57 4.25
C ASP A 163 9.76 8.87 3.09
N ILE A 164 10.56 7.84 3.39
CA ILE A 164 11.20 6.99 2.38
C ILE A 164 10.14 6.34 1.49
N ALA A 165 9.09 5.80 2.09
CA ALA A 165 7.97 5.20 1.35
C ALA A 165 7.31 6.21 0.42
N ALA A 166 7.02 7.43 0.91
CA ALA A 166 6.41 8.50 0.13
C ALA A 166 7.31 8.93 -1.05
N VAL A 167 8.61 9.10 -0.82
CA VAL A 167 9.58 9.43 -1.89
C VAL A 167 9.62 8.34 -2.96
N LEU A 168 9.64 7.06 -2.57
CA LEU A 168 9.59 5.95 -3.53
C LEU A 168 8.30 5.99 -4.36
N VAL A 169 7.14 6.16 -3.73
CA VAL A 169 5.86 6.26 -4.44
C VAL A 169 5.86 7.43 -5.42
N LEU A 170 6.30 8.62 -4.98
CA LEU A 170 6.37 9.81 -5.82
C LEU A 170 7.30 9.64 -7.01
N ALA A 171 8.48 9.03 -6.82
CA ALA A 171 9.40 8.71 -7.91
C ALA A 171 8.73 7.79 -8.95
N GLY A 172 8.02 6.76 -8.50
CA GLY A 172 7.28 5.87 -9.39
C GLY A 172 6.13 6.56 -10.12
N VAL A 173 5.33 7.36 -9.41
CA VAL A 173 4.24 8.17 -9.99
C VAL A 173 4.78 9.16 -11.03
N PHE A 174 5.90 9.83 -10.73
CA PHE A 174 6.53 10.76 -11.66
C PHE A 174 6.98 10.08 -12.97
N ILE A 175 7.60 8.89 -12.88
CA ILE A 175 7.99 8.12 -14.07
C ILE A 175 6.76 7.73 -14.89
N PHE A 176 5.66 7.30 -14.23
CA PHE A 176 4.41 6.99 -14.92
C PHE A 176 3.80 8.21 -15.58
N LEU A 177 3.74 9.34 -14.89
CA LEU A 177 3.18 10.58 -15.40
C LEU A 177 4.00 11.13 -16.59
N ARG A 178 5.34 11.22 -16.43
CA ARG A 178 6.24 11.65 -17.51
C ARG A 178 6.03 10.83 -18.78
N ARG A 179 5.94 9.49 -18.64
CA ARG A 179 5.71 8.62 -19.78
C ARG A 179 4.36 8.91 -20.46
N ARG A 180 3.31 9.16 -19.70
CA ARG A 180 1.99 9.47 -20.23
C ARG A 180 1.95 10.77 -21.03
N LEU A 181 2.63 11.77 -20.54
CA LEU A 181 2.72 13.07 -21.22
C LEU A 181 3.50 13.02 -22.53
N HIS A 182 4.44 12.05 -22.69
CA HIS A 182 5.29 11.93 -23.87
C HIS A 182 4.86 10.84 -24.86
N ASP A 183 3.88 9.99 -24.51
CA ASP A 183 3.42 8.89 -25.37
C ASP A 183 1.94 9.13 -25.77
N PRO A 184 1.69 9.69 -26.98
CA PRO A 184 0.33 9.98 -27.44
C PRO A 184 -0.55 8.71 -27.53
N GLY A 185 0.06 7.54 -27.78
CA GLY A 185 -0.63 6.26 -27.79
C GLY A 185 -1.09 5.79 -26.42
N ALA A 186 -0.41 6.25 -25.36
CA ALA A 186 -0.81 5.96 -24.00
C ALA A 186 -2.08 6.71 -23.59
N LEU A 187 -2.27 7.93 -24.06
CA LEU A 187 -3.43 8.78 -23.77
C LEU A 187 -4.71 8.27 -24.43
N SER A 188 -4.62 7.68 -25.63
CA SER A 188 -5.79 7.20 -26.40
C SER A 188 -6.44 5.94 -25.83
N VAL A 189 -5.69 5.15 -25.04
CA VAL A 189 -6.15 3.86 -24.46
C VAL A 189 -6.59 4.01 -23.01
N GLU A 190 -6.33 5.17 -22.38
CA GLU A 190 -6.54 5.35 -20.94
C GLU A 190 -7.97 5.75 -20.57
N ARG A 191 -8.52 4.98 -19.64
CA ARG A 191 -9.72 5.35 -18.91
C ARG A 191 -9.38 6.29 -17.77
N SER A 192 -10.27 7.23 -17.46
CA SER A 192 -10.17 8.19 -16.35
C SER A 192 -9.78 7.55 -14.99
N GLY A 193 -10.15 6.30 -14.76
CA GLY A 193 -9.80 5.54 -13.56
C GLY A 193 -8.30 5.28 -13.33
N ASP A 194 -7.47 5.40 -14.37
CA ASP A 194 -6.02 5.21 -14.26
C ASP A 194 -5.33 6.43 -13.67
N PHE A 195 -5.83 7.60 -14.09
CA PHE A 195 -5.34 8.87 -13.57
C PHE A 195 -5.71 9.04 -12.10
N LEU A 196 -6.94 8.65 -11.71
CA LEU A 196 -7.41 8.77 -10.33
C LEU A 196 -6.59 7.95 -9.34
N ALA A 197 -6.18 6.73 -9.72
CA ALA A 197 -5.28 5.92 -8.89
C ALA A 197 -3.92 6.59 -8.64
N LEU A 198 -3.31 7.16 -9.70
CA LEU A 198 -2.04 7.88 -9.57
C LEU A 198 -2.19 9.19 -8.78
N ALA A 199 -3.28 9.94 -9.01
CA ALA A 199 -3.58 11.15 -8.28
C ALA A 199 -3.79 10.88 -6.79
N GLY A 200 -4.48 9.78 -6.44
CA GLY A 200 -4.64 9.36 -5.05
C GLY A 200 -3.31 9.01 -4.38
N LEU A 201 -2.46 8.21 -5.03
CA LEU A 201 -1.13 7.89 -4.53
C LEU A 201 -0.25 9.14 -4.37
N PHE A 202 -0.31 10.05 -5.33
CA PHE A 202 0.39 11.33 -5.26
C PHE A 202 -0.09 12.16 -4.07
N ALA A 203 -1.42 12.32 -3.91
CA ALA A 203 -1.99 13.12 -2.84
C ALA A 203 -1.63 12.58 -1.46
N VAL A 204 -1.77 11.27 -1.22
CA VAL A 204 -1.40 10.64 0.05
C VAL A 204 0.08 10.84 0.36
N SER A 205 0.96 10.64 -0.62
CA SER A 205 2.41 10.76 -0.42
C SER A 205 2.83 12.21 -0.17
N VAL A 206 2.30 13.17 -0.93
CA VAL A 206 2.65 14.59 -0.77
C VAL A 206 2.12 15.12 0.56
N THR A 207 0.88 14.83 0.91
CA THR A 207 0.31 15.29 2.20
C THR A 207 1.04 14.67 3.39
N GLY A 208 1.49 13.41 3.28
CA GLY A 208 2.33 12.77 4.30
C GLY A 208 3.68 13.47 4.48
N LEU A 209 4.40 13.77 3.39
CA LEU A 209 5.65 14.52 3.46
C LEU A 209 5.46 15.93 4.02
N PHE A 210 4.35 16.59 3.71
CA PHE A 210 4.07 17.92 4.29
C PHE A 210 3.83 17.87 5.80
N LEU A 211 3.36 16.75 6.37
CA LEU A 211 3.32 16.59 7.83
C LEU A 211 4.72 16.59 8.43
N THR A 212 5.66 15.87 7.84
CA THR A 212 7.06 15.89 8.27
C THR A 212 7.67 17.28 8.13
N VAL A 213 7.44 17.96 7.01
CA VAL A 213 7.91 19.36 6.80
C VAL A 213 7.32 20.31 7.85
N SER A 214 6.02 20.17 8.15
CA SER A 214 5.36 20.99 9.18
C SER A 214 6.00 20.83 10.56
N ILE A 215 6.31 19.60 10.96
CA ILE A 215 6.91 19.33 12.27
C ILE A 215 8.36 19.80 12.30
N THR A 216 9.16 19.46 11.27
CA THR A 216 10.61 19.66 11.32
C THR A 216 11.05 21.10 11.02
N TRP A 217 10.37 21.77 10.10
CA TRP A 217 10.80 23.08 9.59
C TRP A 217 9.83 24.23 9.89
N LEU A 218 8.53 23.94 10.02
CA LEU A 218 7.50 24.94 10.27
C LEU A 218 7.04 24.99 11.74
N HIS A 219 7.74 24.30 12.65
CA HIS A 219 7.41 24.27 14.08
C HIS A 219 5.94 23.90 14.37
N GLY A 220 5.37 22.98 13.57
CA GLY A 220 3.99 22.52 13.73
C GLY A 220 2.93 23.44 13.11
N GLN A 221 3.32 24.53 12.42
CA GLN A 221 2.38 25.37 11.70
C GLN A 221 1.62 24.54 10.67
N PHE A 222 0.31 24.80 10.54
CA PHE A 222 -0.60 24.08 9.64
C PHE A 222 -0.74 22.57 9.90
N TYR A 223 -0.11 22.02 10.95
CA TYR A 223 -0.13 20.58 11.22
C TYR A 223 -1.56 20.02 11.30
N SER A 224 -2.48 20.68 12.01
CA SER A 224 -3.87 20.23 12.17
C SER A 224 -4.60 20.14 10.83
N ALA A 225 -4.47 21.18 9.98
CA ALA A 225 -5.08 21.19 8.65
C ALA A 225 -4.46 20.11 7.74
N LEU A 226 -3.14 20.00 7.73
CA LEU A 226 -2.42 18.98 6.93
C LEU A 226 -2.77 17.56 7.38
N ASN A 227 -2.86 17.32 8.70
CA ASN A 227 -3.27 16.03 9.24
C ASN A 227 -4.70 15.66 8.81
N THR A 228 -5.63 16.60 8.85
CA THR A 228 -7.00 16.38 8.38
C THR A 228 -7.05 16.07 6.88
N ILE A 229 -6.32 16.83 6.06
CA ILE A 229 -6.24 16.60 4.61
C ILE A 229 -5.60 15.23 4.33
N HIS A 230 -4.51 14.90 5.03
CA HIS A 230 -3.86 13.59 4.89
C HIS A 230 -4.80 12.45 5.28
N ALA A 231 -5.48 12.55 6.41
CA ALA A 231 -6.46 11.57 6.85
C ALA A 231 -7.56 11.34 5.81
N LEU A 232 -8.12 12.43 5.26
CA LEU A 232 -9.14 12.35 4.20
C LEU A 232 -8.58 11.67 2.93
N THR A 233 -7.37 12.02 2.50
CA THR A 233 -6.76 11.39 1.31
C THR A 233 -6.53 9.89 1.50
N VAL A 234 -6.12 9.47 2.71
CA VAL A 234 -5.94 8.05 3.04
C VAL A 234 -7.28 7.31 3.05
N ILE A 235 -8.31 7.85 3.73
CA ILE A 235 -9.64 7.24 3.80
C ILE A 235 -10.25 7.09 2.41
N LEU A 236 -10.22 8.15 1.60
CA LEU A 236 -10.70 8.11 0.21
C LEU A 236 -9.90 7.13 -0.65
N GLY A 237 -8.58 7.07 -0.44
CA GLY A 237 -7.70 6.10 -1.09
C GLY A 237 -8.08 4.66 -0.76
N LEU A 238 -8.31 4.34 0.52
CA LEU A 238 -8.78 3.03 0.96
C LEU A 238 -10.13 2.67 0.33
N MET A 239 -11.09 3.59 0.36
CA MET A 239 -12.41 3.37 -0.25
C MET A 239 -12.33 3.18 -1.77
N TYR A 240 -11.34 3.78 -2.45
CA TYR A 240 -11.17 3.65 -3.89
C TYR A 240 -10.54 2.30 -4.31
N ILE A 241 -9.81 1.61 -3.43
CA ILE A 241 -9.11 0.35 -3.75
C ILE A 241 -10.02 -0.67 -4.48
N PRO A 242 -11.23 -0.99 -4.00
CA PRO A 242 -12.06 -2.01 -4.64
C PRO A 242 -12.62 -1.57 -6.00
N PHE A 243 -12.71 -0.29 -6.30
CA PHE A 243 -13.33 0.21 -7.53
C PHE A 243 -12.34 0.43 -8.67
N GLY A 244 -11.12 0.83 -8.33
CA GLY A 244 -10.12 1.26 -9.29
C GLY A 244 -9.20 0.15 -9.82
N LYS A 245 -8.18 0.58 -10.53
CA LYS A 245 -7.10 -0.30 -11.02
C LYS A 245 -6.24 -0.87 -9.88
N LEU A 246 -6.24 -0.27 -8.69
CA LEU A 246 -5.51 -0.79 -7.53
C LEU A 246 -5.95 -2.20 -7.15
N PHE A 247 -7.16 -2.60 -7.50
CA PHE A 247 -7.62 -3.98 -7.33
C PHE A 247 -6.73 -5.03 -8.03
N HIS A 248 -5.99 -4.65 -9.08
CA HIS A 248 -5.07 -5.57 -9.76
C HIS A 248 -3.99 -6.14 -8.82
N ILE A 249 -3.64 -5.44 -7.75
CA ILE A 249 -2.68 -5.90 -6.73
C ILE A 249 -3.16 -7.23 -6.14
N PHE A 250 -4.46 -7.33 -5.84
CA PHE A 250 -5.08 -8.53 -5.28
C PHE A 250 -5.31 -9.64 -6.32
N GLN A 251 -5.36 -9.30 -7.60
CA GLN A 251 -5.45 -10.29 -8.69
C GLN A 251 -4.10 -10.95 -8.99
N ARG A 252 -2.99 -10.29 -8.69
CA ARG A 252 -1.64 -10.80 -8.99
C ARG A 252 -1.32 -12.16 -8.36
N PRO A 253 -1.64 -12.43 -7.08
CA PRO A 253 -1.46 -13.76 -6.50
C PRO A 253 -2.20 -14.86 -7.26
N GLY A 254 -3.39 -14.58 -7.84
CA GLY A 254 -4.11 -15.51 -8.68
C GLY A 254 -3.33 -15.95 -9.94
N ASN A 255 -2.41 -15.13 -10.43
CA ASN A 255 -1.56 -15.47 -11.57
C ASN A 255 -0.54 -16.57 -11.26
N LEU A 256 -0.26 -16.87 -10.00
CA LEU A 256 0.58 -18.01 -9.61
C LEU A 256 -0.05 -19.32 -10.04
N GLY A 257 -1.38 -19.46 -9.92
CA GLY A 257 -2.12 -20.64 -10.45
C GLY A 257 -1.93 -20.81 -11.96
N VAL A 258 -1.97 -19.70 -12.71
CA VAL A 258 -1.71 -19.70 -14.15
C VAL A 258 -0.27 -20.09 -14.46
N ALA A 259 0.70 -19.67 -13.65
CA ALA A 259 2.11 -20.06 -13.82
C ALA A 259 2.31 -21.57 -13.64
N TYR A 260 1.66 -22.18 -12.64
CA TYR A 260 1.69 -23.65 -12.46
C TYR A 260 1.04 -24.38 -13.64
N TYR A 261 -0.08 -23.91 -14.09
CA TYR A 261 -0.77 -24.47 -15.25
C TYR A 261 0.09 -24.41 -16.52
N LYS A 262 0.70 -23.25 -16.80
CA LYS A 262 1.61 -23.11 -17.96
C LYS A 262 2.81 -24.04 -17.87
N ARG A 263 3.40 -24.17 -16.67
CA ARG A 263 4.54 -25.08 -16.46
C ARG A 263 4.15 -26.54 -16.66
N ALA A 264 2.97 -26.94 -16.15
CA ALA A 264 2.47 -28.30 -16.35
C ALA A 264 2.23 -28.63 -17.84
N ASN A 265 1.72 -27.66 -18.61
CA ASN A 265 1.49 -27.80 -20.04
C ASN A 265 2.82 -27.84 -20.84
N ALA A 266 3.84 -27.09 -20.44
CA ALA A 266 5.14 -27.13 -21.10
C ALA A 266 5.89 -28.46 -20.90
N GLU A 267 5.55 -29.21 -19.86
CA GLU A 267 6.13 -30.52 -19.55
C GLU A 267 5.23 -31.70 -20.03
N GLY A 268 4.03 -31.42 -20.52
CA GLY A 268 3.06 -32.39 -21.03
C GLY A 268 3.04 -32.42 -22.56
N PRO A 269 2.28 -33.38 -23.16
CA PRO A 269 2.04 -33.34 -24.58
C PRO A 269 1.35 -32.02 -24.96
N ALA A 270 1.80 -31.40 -26.05
CA ALA A 270 1.24 -30.15 -26.54
C ALA A 270 -0.29 -30.29 -26.71
N ALA A 271 -1.02 -29.31 -26.14
CA ALA A 271 -2.47 -29.30 -26.30
C ALA A 271 -2.79 -28.92 -27.74
N VAL A 272 -3.15 -29.90 -28.53
CA VAL A 272 -3.55 -29.70 -29.93
C VAL A 272 -4.95 -29.11 -29.98
N CYS A 273 -5.10 -28.03 -30.71
CA CYS A 273 -6.43 -27.44 -30.96
C CYS A 273 -7.33 -28.46 -31.66
N ARG A 274 -8.48 -28.79 -31.05
CA ARG A 274 -9.44 -29.78 -31.63
C ARG A 274 -10.01 -29.35 -32.99
N ARG A 275 -9.92 -28.07 -33.34
CA ARG A 275 -10.52 -27.52 -34.55
C ARG A 275 -9.52 -27.34 -35.69
N CYS A 276 -8.28 -26.94 -35.41
CA CYS A 276 -7.24 -26.65 -36.42
C CYS A 276 -6.04 -27.60 -36.36
N GLY A 277 -5.90 -28.42 -35.34
CA GLY A 277 -4.75 -29.31 -35.19
C GLY A 277 -3.45 -28.65 -34.76
N ASP A 278 -3.42 -27.32 -34.59
CA ASP A 278 -2.21 -26.58 -34.14
C ASP A 278 -1.99 -26.74 -32.63
N GLY A 279 -0.71 -26.92 -32.25
CA GLY A 279 -0.27 -27.12 -30.88
C GLY A 279 0.13 -25.82 -30.13
#